data_9fe767653dd7d6128341a63e7bbffd8e
#
_entry.id   9fe767653dd7d6128341a63e7bbffd8e
#
_cell.length_a   1.000
_cell.length_b   1.000
_cell.length_c   1.000
_cell.angle_alpha   90.00
_cell.angle_beta   90.00
_cell.angle_gamma   90.00
#
_symmetry.space_group_name_H-M   'P 1'
#
loop_
_entity.id
_entity.type
_entity.pdbx_description
1 polymer ?
#
loop_
_entity_poly.entity_id
_entity_poly.type
_entity_poly.pdbx_seq_one_letter_code
_entity_poly.pdbx_strand_id
1 'polypeptide(L)'
;SNRFSADQVWNPDYNSIDFSLEKLTQIKAKAISQNNISEVLYFNDDLEIIDEFSKISELPGDKKYKYAIKGNPTIGSIKNIMIGLKNPSQINGDLLSGEVWYNELRLSEIDGKGGWSALASLDANLADFAQISLSGKMSTIGFGSIDKSPNQRSREEIKQYGLISSLNLGQLLPKKWEIQIPVSYSITEE
;
A
#
# COMPACT_ATOMS: atom_id res chain seq x y z
N SER A 1 -29.85 -12.78 -31.77
CA SER A 1 -28.97 -13.35 -30.71
C SER A 1 -27.53 -13.26 -31.22
N ASN A 2 -26.76 -12.39 -30.63
CA ASN A 2 -25.33 -12.35 -30.91
C ASN A 2 -24.69 -13.60 -30.28
N ARG A 3 -24.37 -14.58 -31.10
CA ARG A 3 -23.54 -15.71 -30.67
C ARG A 3 -22.09 -15.29 -30.88
N PHE A 4 -21.35 -15.28 -29.80
CA PHE A 4 -19.91 -15.14 -29.88
C PHE A 4 -19.32 -16.43 -30.47
N SER A 5 -18.36 -16.32 -31.38
CA SER A 5 -17.56 -17.44 -31.83
C SER A 5 -16.61 -17.90 -30.71
N ALA A 6 -16.15 -19.15 -30.78
CA ALA A 6 -15.28 -19.73 -29.73
C ALA A 6 -14.00 -18.92 -29.47
N ASP A 7 -13.48 -18.24 -30.48
CA ASP A 7 -12.34 -17.34 -30.39
C ASP A 7 -12.66 -16.00 -29.70
N GLN A 8 -13.92 -15.59 -29.70
CA GLN A 8 -14.38 -14.35 -29.07
C GLN A 8 -14.78 -14.54 -27.61
N VAL A 9 -15.07 -15.77 -27.16
CA VAL A 9 -15.50 -16.07 -25.79
C VAL A 9 -14.44 -15.64 -24.77
N TRP A 10 -13.18 -15.74 -25.11
CA TRP A 10 -12.05 -15.39 -24.25
C TRP A 10 -11.34 -14.09 -24.66
N ASN A 11 -11.96 -13.30 -25.51
CA ASN A 11 -11.36 -12.03 -25.89
C ASN A 11 -11.31 -11.09 -24.67
N PRO A 12 -10.10 -10.69 -24.21
CA PRO A 12 -9.95 -9.87 -23.02
C PRO A 12 -10.57 -8.46 -23.18
N ASP A 13 -10.73 -7.97 -24.42
CA ASP A 13 -11.33 -6.65 -24.65
C ASP A 13 -12.81 -6.61 -24.27
N TYR A 14 -13.49 -7.74 -24.37
CA TYR A 14 -14.93 -7.84 -24.08
C TYR A 14 -15.21 -8.58 -22.76
N ASN A 15 -14.38 -9.53 -22.38
CA ASN A 15 -14.70 -10.52 -21.36
C ASN A 15 -13.71 -10.51 -20.18
N SER A 16 -12.98 -9.44 -19.95
CA SER A 16 -12.18 -9.28 -18.73
C SER A 16 -12.66 -8.11 -17.89
N ILE A 17 -12.56 -8.26 -16.59
CA ILE A 17 -12.73 -7.20 -15.61
C ILE A 17 -11.35 -6.94 -15.02
N ASP A 18 -10.82 -5.76 -15.26
CA ASP A 18 -9.51 -5.34 -14.76
C ASP A 18 -9.61 -3.93 -14.18
N PHE A 19 -9.30 -3.78 -12.91
CA PHE A 19 -9.39 -2.49 -12.23
C PHE A 19 -8.29 -2.36 -11.17
N SER A 20 -7.82 -1.14 -10.97
CA SER A 20 -6.80 -0.82 -9.99
C SER A 20 -7.37 -0.84 -8.56
N LEU A 21 -6.68 -1.52 -7.64
CA LEU A 21 -7.00 -1.47 -6.21
C LEU A 21 -6.75 -0.09 -5.61
N GLU A 22 -5.81 0.67 -6.17
CA GLU A 22 -5.58 2.06 -5.79
C GLU A 22 -6.82 2.92 -6.01
N LYS A 23 -7.51 2.71 -7.14
CA LYS A 23 -8.76 3.41 -7.44
C LYS A 23 -9.83 3.16 -6.39
N LEU A 24 -9.96 1.93 -5.89
CA LEU A 24 -10.88 1.64 -4.80
C LEU A 24 -10.53 2.41 -3.51
N THR A 25 -9.26 2.60 -3.25
CA THR A 25 -8.80 3.40 -2.10
C THR A 25 -9.13 4.89 -2.28
N GLN A 26 -8.95 5.42 -3.48
CA GLN A 26 -9.30 6.80 -3.82
C GLN A 26 -10.81 7.04 -3.71
N ILE A 27 -11.64 6.11 -4.21
CA ILE A 27 -13.10 6.15 -4.09
C ILE A 27 -13.50 6.17 -2.61
N LYS A 28 -12.90 5.32 -1.79
CA LYS A 28 -13.15 5.30 -0.34
C LYS A 28 -12.83 6.65 0.31
N ALA A 29 -11.66 7.22 0.03
CA ALA A 29 -11.26 8.53 0.56
C ALA A 29 -12.26 9.62 0.18
N LYS A 30 -12.72 9.61 -1.06
CA LYS A 30 -13.72 10.57 -1.56
C LYS A 30 -15.09 10.34 -0.92
N ALA A 31 -15.52 9.10 -0.74
CA ALA A 31 -16.78 8.78 -0.07
C ALA A 31 -16.78 9.24 1.39
N ILE A 32 -15.68 9.05 2.11
CA ILE A 32 -15.54 9.53 3.50
C ILE A 32 -15.62 11.07 3.55
N SER A 33 -15.03 11.78 2.60
CA SER A 33 -15.08 13.24 2.55
C SER A 33 -16.50 13.81 2.36
N GLN A 34 -17.43 13.02 1.80
CA GLN A 34 -18.82 13.41 1.62
C GLN A 34 -19.66 13.29 2.91
N ASN A 35 -19.10 12.74 3.98
CA ASN A 35 -19.74 12.54 5.28
C ASN A 35 -21.08 11.75 5.24
N ASN A 36 -21.35 11.03 4.15
CA ASN A 36 -22.55 10.22 3.96
C ASN A 36 -22.19 8.74 3.76
N ILE A 37 -21.72 8.09 4.83
CA ILE A 37 -21.25 6.69 4.79
C ILE A 37 -22.41 5.70 4.86
N SER A 38 -23.60 6.13 5.25
CA SER A 38 -24.76 5.24 5.46
C SER A 38 -25.43 4.81 4.16
N GLU A 39 -25.35 5.61 3.13
CA GLU A 39 -25.95 5.36 1.82
C GLU A 39 -24.94 4.77 0.84
N VAL A 40 -25.44 4.18 -0.25
CA VAL A 40 -24.60 3.72 -1.35
C VAL A 40 -24.25 4.90 -2.23
N LEU A 41 -22.96 5.18 -2.37
CA LEU A 41 -22.46 6.19 -3.30
C LEU A 41 -21.91 5.52 -4.55
N TYR A 42 -22.26 6.06 -5.70
CA TYR A 42 -21.82 5.56 -7.00
C TYR A 42 -20.81 6.52 -7.62
N PHE A 43 -19.78 6.00 -8.25
CA PHE A 43 -18.70 6.75 -8.87
C PHE A 43 -18.43 6.22 -10.27
N ASN A 44 -18.04 7.13 -11.17
CA ASN A 44 -17.47 6.79 -12.48
C ASN A 44 -15.94 6.60 -12.39
N ASP A 45 -15.30 6.33 -13.52
CA ASP A 45 -13.84 6.19 -13.61
C ASP A 45 -13.06 7.48 -13.30
N ASP A 46 -13.68 8.63 -13.45
CA ASP A 46 -13.10 9.94 -13.14
C ASP A 46 -13.30 10.34 -11.66
N LEU A 47 -13.78 9.40 -10.85
CA LEU A 47 -14.11 9.60 -9.43
C LEU A 47 -15.21 10.65 -9.19
N GLU A 48 -16.08 10.90 -10.15
CA GLU A 48 -17.24 11.75 -9.98
C GLU A 48 -18.42 10.95 -9.43
N ILE A 49 -19.21 11.58 -8.57
CA ILE A 49 -20.43 10.97 -8.03
C ILE A 49 -21.49 10.97 -9.13
N ILE A 50 -22.07 9.80 -9.35
CA ILE A 50 -23.10 9.57 -10.35
C ILE A 50 -24.30 8.89 -9.69
N ASP A 51 -25.45 8.95 -10.37
CA ASP A 51 -26.63 8.21 -9.93
C ASP A 51 -26.54 6.71 -10.22
N GLU A 52 -27.29 5.94 -9.45
CA GLU A 52 -27.40 4.48 -9.65
C GLU A 52 -27.78 4.12 -11.10
N PHE A 53 -28.63 4.91 -11.72
CA PHE A 53 -29.16 4.66 -13.06
C PHE A 53 -28.33 5.32 -14.18
N SER A 54 -27.27 6.04 -13.84
CA SER A 54 -26.40 6.64 -14.86
C SER A 54 -25.82 5.56 -15.77
N LYS A 55 -26.03 5.73 -17.08
CA LYS A 55 -25.44 4.84 -18.09
C LYS A 55 -23.96 5.19 -18.28
N ILE A 56 -23.12 4.18 -18.25
CA ILE A 56 -21.70 4.29 -18.63
C ILE A 56 -21.61 3.87 -20.10
N SER A 57 -20.78 4.57 -20.87
CA SER A 57 -20.56 4.24 -22.27
C SER A 57 -20.02 2.82 -22.41
N GLU A 58 -20.72 1.98 -23.15
CA GLU A 58 -20.36 0.58 -23.42
C GLU A 58 -19.67 0.43 -24.77
N LEU A 59 -18.88 1.42 -25.19
CA LEU A 59 -18.13 1.31 -26.44
C LEU A 59 -17.06 0.22 -26.32
N PRO A 60 -16.94 -0.67 -27.31
CA PRO A 60 -15.89 -1.68 -27.35
C PRO A 60 -14.50 -1.05 -27.25
N GLY A 61 -13.69 -1.54 -26.33
CA GLY A 61 -12.34 -1.04 -26.07
C GLY A 61 -12.24 0.09 -25.03
N ASP A 62 -13.35 0.75 -24.68
CA ASP A 62 -13.40 1.77 -23.64
C ASP A 62 -14.04 1.19 -22.37
N LYS A 63 -13.28 0.40 -21.64
CA LYS A 63 -13.75 -0.25 -20.41
C LYS A 63 -13.97 0.78 -19.32
N LYS A 64 -15.17 1.27 -19.20
CA LYS A 64 -15.57 2.17 -18.12
C LYS A 64 -16.30 1.38 -17.04
N TYR A 65 -15.87 1.59 -15.82
CA TYR A 65 -16.45 0.94 -14.66
C TYR A 65 -17.36 1.90 -13.89
N LYS A 66 -18.37 1.31 -13.28
CA LYS A 66 -19.17 1.97 -12.26
C LYS A 66 -18.85 1.35 -10.93
N TYR A 67 -18.42 2.15 -10.01
CA TYR A 67 -18.08 1.73 -8.67
C TYR A 67 -19.18 2.11 -7.70
N ALA A 68 -19.45 1.25 -6.75
CA ALA A 68 -20.37 1.53 -5.66
C ALA A 68 -19.70 1.23 -4.34
N ILE A 69 -19.85 2.13 -3.38
CA ILE A 69 -19.32 1.95 -2.04
C ILE A 69 -20.39 2.21 -1.00
N LYS A 70 -20.43 1.40 0.05
CA LYS A 70 -21.28 1.57 1.22
C LYS A 70 -20.46 1.36 2.49
N GLY A 71 -20.61 2.24 3.46
CA GLY A 71 -19.90 2.15 4.73
C GLY A 71 -18.42 2.51 4.61
N ASN A 72 -17.62 1.95 5.49
CA ASN A 72 -16.17 2.15 5.55
C ASN A 72 -15.42 0.82 5.33
N PRO A 73 -15.46 0.25 4.13
CA PRO A 73 -14.81 -1.04 3.85
C PRO A 73 -13.28 -0.90 3.89
N THR A 74 -12.61 -2.01 4.17
CA THR A 74 -11.14 -2.11 4.16
C THR A 74 -10.71 -3.25 3.25
N ILE A 75 -9.87 -2.94 2.25
CA ILE A 75 -9.37 -3.93 1.28
C ILE A 75 -8.59 -5.05 1.99
N GLY A 76 -7.86 -4.72 3.05
CA GLY A 76 -7.11 -5.72 3.84
C GLY A 76 -7.99 -6.71 4.63
N SER A 77 -9.30 -6.51 4.69
CA SER A 77 -10.26 -7.33 5.44
C SER A 77 -11.32 -7.97 4.55
N ILE A 78 -11.06 -8.13 3.27
CA ILE A 78 -11.97 -8.81 2.34
C ILE A 78 -12.12 -10.26 2.76
N LYS A 79 -13.36 -10.67 3.03
CA LYS A 79 -13.69 -12.07 3.36
C LYS A 79 -14.27 -12.83 2.18
N ASN A 80 -15.05 -12.16 1.35
CA ASN A 80 -15.74 -12.75 0.22
C ASN A 80 -15.64 -11.85 -1.01
N ILE A 81 -15.49 -12.47 -2.15
CA ILE A 81 -15.60 -11.82 -3.47
C ILE A 81 -16.74 -12.54 -4.20
N MET A 82 -17.68 -11.79 -4.73
CA MET A 82 -18.78 -12.32 -5.54
C MET A 82 -18.68 -11.77 -6.95
N ILE A 83 -18.83 -12.64 -7.92
CA ILE A 83 -18.88 -12.29 -9.34
C ILE A 83 -20.23 -12.72 -9.87
N GLY A 84 -20.90 -11.90 -10.65
CA GLY A 84 -22.23 -12.20 -11.16
C GLY A 84 -22.58 -11.38 -12.39
N LEU A 85 -23.71 -11.73 -12.99
CA LEU A 85 -24.31 -10.96 -14.08
C LEU A 85 -25.55 -10.26 -13.55
N LYS A 86 -25.73 -9.04 -14.01
CA LYS A 86 -26.97 -8.28 -13.80
C LYS A 86 -27.68 -8.09 -15.14
N ASN A 87 -28.93 -8.51 -15.24
CA ASN A 87 -29.76 -8.19 -16.38
C ASN A 87 -30.20 -6.70 -16.27
N PRO A 88 -29.77 -5.81 -17.18
CA PRO A 88 -30.13 -4.41 -17.13
C PRO A 88 -31.58 -4.16 -17.54
N SER A 89 -32.23 -5.11 -18.21
CA SER A 89 -33.60 -4.98 -18.72
C SER A 89 -34.62 -5.21 -17.61
N GLN A 90 -34.89 -4.19 -16.81
CA GLN A 90 -35.96 -4.25 -15.80
C GLN A 90 -37.36 -3.95 -16.36
N ILE A 91 -37.45 -3.45 -17.59
CA ILE A 91 -38.69 -2.84 -18.09
C ILE A 91 -39.58 -3.83 -18.83
N ASN A 92 -39.05 -4.86 -19.46
CA ASN A 92 -39.83 -5.74 -20.35
C ASN A 92 -39.88 -7.21 -19.92
N GLY A 93 -39.35 -7.58 -18.76
CA GLY A 93 -39.36 -8.98 -18.32
C GLY A 93 -38.57 -9.92 -19.23
N ASP A 94 -37.66 -9.39 -20.05
CA ASP A 94 -36.84 -10.19 -20.93
C ASP A 94 -35.95 -11.12 -20.12
N LEU A 95 -36.15 -12.42 -20.31
CA LEU A 95 -35.36 -13.45 -19.64
C LEU A 95 -34.00 -13.56 -20.32
N LEU A 96 -32.95 -13.36 -19.56
CA LEU A 96 -31.60 -13.69 -19.99
C LEU A 96 -31.33 -15.18 -19.72
N SER A 97 -31.14 -15.95 -20.79
CA SER A 97 -30.76 -17.38 -20.69
C SER A 97 -29.36 -17.55 -21.27
N GLY A 98 -28.48 -18.18 -20.50
CA GLY A 98 -27.11 -18.41 -20.95
C GLY A 98 -26.27 -19.09 -19.85
N GLU A 99 -25.09 -19.51 -20.24
CA GLU A 99 -24.04 -19.98 -19.34
C GLU A 99 -22.95 -18.93 -19.24
N VAL A 100 -22.42 -18.73 -18.05
CA VAL A 100 -21.32 -17.82 -17.77
C VAL A 100 -20.21 -18.58 -17.08
N TRP A 101 -19.05 -18.55 -17.69
CA TRP A 101 -17.86 -19.20 -17.18
C TRP A 101 -16.89 -18.16 -16.66
N TYR A 102 -16.50 -18.31 -15.39
CA TYR A 102 -15.48 -17.47 -14.77
C TYR A 102 -14.17 -18.22 -14.77
N ASN A 103 -13.16 -17.62 -15.33
CA ASN A 103 -11.82 -18.17 -15.38
C ASN A 103 -10.86 -17.19 -14.74
N GLU A 104 -10.08 -17.66 -13.81
CA GLU A 104 -8.94 -16.96 -13.23
C GLU A 104 -9.26 -15.61 -12.55
N LEU A 105 -9.16 -15.58 -11.23
CA LEU A 105 -9.05 -14.36 -10.44
C LEU A 105 -7.61 -14.22 -9.97
N ARG A 106 -6.94 -13.14 -10.37
CA ARG A 106 -5.55 -12.89 -9.99
C ARG A 106 -5.29 -11.43 -9.67
N LEU A 107 -4.27 -11.19 -8.86
CA LEU A 107 -3.65 -9.88 -8.73
C LEU A 107 -2.53 -9.80 -9.75
N SER A 108 -2.55 -8.77 -10.57
CA SER A 108 -1.48 -8.40 -11.50
C SER A 108 -0.75 -7.15 -11.00
N GLU A 109 0.40 -6.86 -11.59
CA GLU A 109 1.20 -5.66 -11.30
C GLU A 109 1.53 -5.48 -9.80
N ILE A 110 1.80 -6.58 -9.11
CA ILE A 110 2.24 -6.52 -7.72
C ILE A 110 3.55 -5.73 -7.67
N ASP A 111 3.58 -4.67 -6.86
CA ASP A 111 4.81 -3.90 -6.65
C ASP A 111 5.86 -4.78 -5.99
N GLY A 112 6.77 -5.30 -6.82
CA GLY A 112 7.87 -6.15 -6.43
C GLY A 112 9.17 -5.39 -6.22
N LYS A 113 9.14 -4.04 -6.14
CA LYS A 113 10.33 -3.24 -5.90
C LYS A 113 11.04 -3.72 -4.65
N GLY A 114 12.32 -4.04 -4.79
CA GLY A 114 13.18 -4.36 -3.66
C GLY A 114 13.51 -3.11 -2.86
N GLY A 115 13.56 -3.25 -1.54
CA GLY A 115 14.11 -2.24 -0.67
C GLY A 115 15.61 -2.48 -0.43
N TRP A 116 16.25 -1.50 0.16
CA TRP A 116 17.63 -1.59 0.62
C TRP A 116 17.72 -1.22 2.10
N SER A 117 18.77 -1.69 2.76
CA SER A 117 19.08 -1.32 4.13
C SER A 117 20.57 -1.03 4.26
N ALA A 118 20.90 -0.07 5.06
CA ALA A 118 22.26 0.25 5.43
C ALA A 118 22.38 0.35 6.95
N LEU A 119 23.49 -0.18 7.46
CA LEU A 119 23.90 -0.06 8.85
C LEU A 119 25.31 0.50 8.86
N ALA A 120 25.52 1.53 9.66
CA ALA A 120 26.84 2.11 9.89
C ALA A 120 27.07 2.22 11.40
N SER A 121 28.25 1.90 11.86
CA SER A 121 28.68 2.16 13.23
C SER A 121 30.10 2.68 13.23
N LEU A 122 30.37 3.61 14.13
CA LEU A 122 31.69 4.19 14.35
C LEU A 122 31.93 4.24 15.85
N ASP A 123 32.97 3.55 16.30
CA ASP A 123 33.42 3.61 17.67
C ASP A 123 34.81 4.23 17.70
N ALA A 124 34.93 5.35 18.38
CA ALA A 124 36.19 6.08 18.56
C ALA A 124 36.56 6.11 20.05
N ASN A 125 37.76 5.67 20.32
CA ASN A 125 38.34 5.74 21.66
C ASN A 125 39.54 6.71 21.62
N LEU A 126 39.38 7.84 22.30
CA LEU A 126 40.40 8.88 22.42
C LEU A 126 41.15 8.71 23.73
N ALA A 127 41.83 7.58 23.85
CA ALA A 127 42.54 7.14 25.05
C ALA A 127 41.67 7.28 26.32
N ASP A 128 42.20 7.87 27.39
CA ASP A 128 41.46 8.03 28.65
C ASP A 128 40.55 9.25 28.69
N PHE A 129 40.54 10.04 27.60
CA PHE A 129 39.80 11.30 27.55
C PHE A 129 38.35 11.15 27.10
N ALA A 130 38.11 10.38 26.03
CA ALA A 130 36.76 10.25 25.46
C ALA A 130 36.53 8.92 24.76
N GLN A 131 35.30 8.42 24.89
CA GLN A 131 34.74 7.36 24.05
C GLN A 131 33.51 7.89 23.34
N ILE A 132 33.44 7.70 22.04
CA ILE A 132 32.32 8.11 21.20
C ILE A 132 31.88 6.92 20.39
N SER A 133 30.60 6.58 20.50
CA SER A 133 29.95 5.55 19.69
C SER A 133 28.82 6.20 18.90
N LEU A 134 28.88 6.08 17.59
CA LEU A 134 27.87 6.55 16.65
C LEU A 134 27.30 5.37 15.90
N SER A 135 26.00 5.24 15.85
CA SER A 135 25.32 4.21 15.08
C SER A 135 24.21 4.81 14.21
N GLY A 136 24.05 4.28 13.02
CA GLY A 136 22.98 4.65 12.12
C GLY A 136 22.45 3.43 11.38
N LYS A 137 21.13 3.31 11.31
CA LYS A 137 20.43 2.28 10.56
C LYS A 137 19.37 2.91 9.71
N MET A 138 19.33 2.53 8.45
CA MET A 138 18.28 2.93 7.52
C MET A 138 17.78 1.71 6.78
N SER A 139 16.46 1.60 6.63
CA SER A 139 15.81 0.53 5.88
C SER A 139 14.63 1.11 5.13
N THR A 140 14.50 0.79 3.85
CA THR A 140 13.41 1.26 3.00
C THR A 140 12.33 0.19 2.84
N ILE A 141 11.14 0.64 2.40
CA ILE A 141 10.03 -0.26 2.06
C ILE A 141 10.50 -1.29 1.04
N GLY A 142 10.05 -2.54 1.20
CA GLY A 142 10.41 -3.65 0.33
C GLY A 142 11.71 -4.36 0.69
N PHE A 143 12.42 -3.89 1.75
CA PHE A 143 13.59 -4.60 2.25
C PHE A 143 13.17 -5.89 2.98
N GLY A 144 13.89 -6.96 2.72
CA GLY A 144 13.65 -8.26 3.35
C GLY A 144 14.57 -9.33 2.79
N SER A 145 14.50 -10.50 3.37
CA SER A 145 15.27 -11.67 2.92
C SER A 145 14.85 -12.08 1.50
N ILE A 146 15.78 -12.63 0.73
CA ILE A 146 15.57 -13.03 -0.68
C ILE A 146 14.52 -14.14 -0.80
N ASP A 147 14.40 -14.99 0.20
CA ASP A 147 13.44 -16.09 0.29
C ASP A 147 12.01 -15.62 0.61
N LYS A 148 11.84 -14.37 1.06
CA LYS A 148 10.52 -13.81 1.33
C LYS A 148 9.86 -13.26 0.07
N SER A 149 8.60 -13.62 -0.13
CA SER A 149 7.79 -13.04 -1.19
C SER A 149 7.58 -11.53 -0.96
N PRO A 150 7.32 -10.74 -2.01
CA PRO A 150 7.20 -9.27 -1.90
C PRO A 150 6.20 -8.79 -0.85
N ASN A 151 5.11 -9.53 -0.64
CA ASN A 151 4.09 -9.20 0.36
C ASN A 151 4.50 -9.46 1.81
N GLN A 152 5.61 -10.17 2.03
CA GLN A 152 6.16 -10.49 3.35
C GLN A 152 7.36 -9.60 3.72
N ARG A 153 7.80 -8.73 2.83
CA ARG A 153 8.88 -7.78 3.06
C ARG A 153 8.41 -6.59 3.88
N SER A 154 9.35 -5.83 4.43
CA SER A 154 9.03 -4.64 5.22
C SER A 154 8.18 -3.65 4.43
N ARG A 155 7.15 -3.13 5.06
CA ARG A 155 6.27 -2.08 4.53
C ARG A 155 6.51 -0.72 5.18
N GLU A 156 7.52 -0.65 6.04
CA GLU A 156 7.87 0.53 6.81
C GLU A 156 9.26 1.00 6.41
N GLU A 157 9.44 2.30 6.41
CA GLU A 157 10.73 2.95 6.33
C GLU A 157 11.22 3.19 7.75
N ILE A 158 12.41 2.70 8.05
CA ILE A 158 13.01 2.82 9.38
C ILE A 158 14.27 3.67 9.23
N LYS A 159 14.38 4.70 10.07
CA LYS A 159 15.57 5.53 10.20
C LYS A 159 15.88 5.65 11.68
N GLN A 160 16.99 5.06 12.09
CA GLN A 160 17.43 5.09 13.47
C GLN A 160 18.84 5.65 13.52
N TYR A 161 19.11 6.53 14.46
CA TYR A 161 20.45 6.97 14.74
C TYR A 161 20.66 7.11 16.25
N GLY A 162 21.87 6.82 16.67
CA GLY A 162 22.26 6.88 18.07
C GLY A 162 23.66 7.43 18.21
N LEU A 163 23.84 8.31 19.18
CA LEU A 163 25.14 8.83 19.62
C LEU A 163 25.26 8.58 21.11
N ILE A 164 26.34 7.91 21.48
CA ILE A 164 26.76 7.76 22.89
C ILE A 164 28.13 8.35 23.01
N SER A 165 28.30 9.25 23.95
CA SER A 165 29.58 9.89 24.23
C SER A 165 29.86 9.87 25.74
N SER A 166 31.04 9.43 26.09
CA SER A 166 31.58 9.47 27.45
C SER A 166 32.85 10.26 27.44
N LEU A 167 32.88 11.35 28.20
CA LEU A 167 34.02 12.25 28.28
C LEU A 167 34.54 12.30 29.71
N ASN A 168 35.86 12.23 29.90
CA ASN A 168 36.48 12.49 31.18
C ASN A 168 37.22 13.84 31.18
N LEU A 169 36.47 14.88 31.53
CA LEU A 169 36.98 16.25 31.51
C LEU A 169 38.09 16.47 32.55
N GLY A 170 38.19 15.60 33.53
CA GLY A 170 39.30 15.64 34.51
C GLY A 170 40.69 15.50 33.89
N GLN A 171 40.78 14.88 32.70
CA GLN A 171 42.04 14.74 31.95
C GLN A 171 42.58 16.09 31.37
N LEU A 172 41.72 17.09 31.27
CA LEU A 172 42.12 18.45 30.83
C LEU A 172 42.71 19.26 31.97
N LEU A 173 42.60 18.80 33.21
CA LEU A 173 43.08 19.48 34.39
C LEU A 173 44.51 18.99 34.76
N PRO A 174 45.31 19.81 35.47
CA PRO A 174 46.60 19.38 35.92
C PRO A 174 46.52 18.11 36.76
N LYS A 175 47.32 17.12 36.41
CA LYS A 175 47.32 15.78 37.10
C LYS A 175 47.50 15.86 38.61
N LYS A 176 48.09 16.93 39.11
CA LYS A 176 48.29 17.15 40.56
C LYS A 176 47.01 17.32 41.35
N TRP A 177 45.86 17.60 40.66
CA TRP A 177 44.58 17.85 41.32
C TRP A 177 43.77 16.56 41.51
N GLU A 178 44.14 15.46 40.83
CA GLU A 178 43.47 14.16 40.92
C GLU A 178 41.94 14.24 40.75
N ILE A 179 41.43 15.22 40.00
CA ILE A 179 40.01 15.46 39.79
C ILE A 179 39.56 14.63 38.59
N GLN A 180 38.52 13.80 38.78
CA GLN A 180 37.84 13.08 37.71
C GLN A 180 36.44 13.69 37.52
N ILE A 181 36.13 14.12 36.29
CA ILE A 181 34.85 14.67 35.93
C ILE A 181 34.30 13.85 34.74
N PRO A 182 33.60 12.73 35.02
CA PRO A 182 32.97 11.97 33.96
C PRO A 182 31.70 12.69 33.50
N VAL A 183 31.56 12.87 32.20
CA VAL A 183 30.37 13.41 31.53
C VAL A 183 29.93 12.39 30.48
N SER A 184 28.70 11.93 30.54
CA SER A 184 28.13 11.04 29.54
C SER A 184 26.91 11.72 28.88
N TYR A 185 26.83 11.55 27.59
CA TYR A 185 25.72 12.04 26.78
C TYR A 185 25.24 10.90 25.85
N SER A 186 23.95 10.68 25.81
CA SER A 186 23.38 9.75 24.83
C SER A 186 22.11 10.31 24.23
N ILE A 187 21.98 10.13 22.94
CA ILE A 187 20.75 10.42 22.18
C ILE A 187 20.48 9.25 21.24
N THR A 188 19.24 8.86 21.19
CA THR A 188 18.75 7.86 20.24
C THR A 188 17.43 8.37 19.69
N GLU A 189 17.30 8.31 18.37
CA GLU A 189 16.11 8.75 17.67
C GLU A 189 15.70 7.67 16.64
N GLU A 190 14.38 7.47 16.49
CA GLU A 190 13.80 6.45 15.63
C GLU A 190 12.70 7.05 14.74
#